data_1c711cd802ce16ec1f7559f53c7fe37e
#
_entry.id   1c711cd802ce16ec1f7559f53c7fe37e
#
_cell.length_a   1.000
_cell.length_b   1.000
_cell.length_c   1.000
_cell.angle_alpha   90.00
_cell.angle_beta   90.00
_cell.angle_gamma   90.00
#
_symmetry.space_group_name_H-M   'P 1'
#
loop_
_entity.id
_entity.type
_entity.pdbx_description
1 polymer ?
#
loop_
_entity_poly.entity_id
_entity_poly.type
_entity_poly.pdbx_seq_one_letter_code
_entity_poly.pdbx_strand_id
1 'polypeptide(L)'
;MSPTMLTYINEESDVLANIIRRHRQSLEEVSRFASQKTLRRILILATGSSLNAAFCARYFFELCGISIDIKEPYTFSQYENSDPQADMVIAISQSGKSASTLEAMRKVQAQGRPVFALTADPQSPLGKASDYPLDILTGIESVGFVTRGFS
;
A
#
# COMPACT_ATOMS: atom_id res chain seq x y z
N MET A 1 12.16 -11.15 -25.91
CA MET A 1 10.67 -11.12 -25.96
C MET A 1 10.18 -10.21 -24.85
N SER A 2 9.15 -9.40 -25.09
CA SER A 2 8.53 -8.62 -24.02
C SER A 2 7.85 -9.56 -23.02
N PRO A 3 7.88 -9.27 -21.70
CA PRO A 3 7.18 -10.05 -20.70
C PRO A 3 5.67 -10.09 -20.99
N THR A 4 5.05 -11.20 -20.71
CA THR A 4 3.59 -11.40 -20.83
C THR A 4 2.99 -11.62 -19.43
N MET A 5 1.68 -11.59 -19.32
CA MET A 5 1.00 -11.95 -18.06
C MET A 5 1.43 -13.35 -17.57
N LEU A 6 1.53 -14.33 -18.47
CA LEU A 6 1.98 -15.69 -18.13
C LEU A 6 3.43 -15.71 -17.59
N THR A 7 4.29 -14.82 -18.10
CA THR A 7 5.66 -14.67 -17.56
C THR A 7 5.60 -14.30 -16.08
N TYR A 8 4.81 -13.30 -15.72
CA TYR A 8 4.68 -12.83 -14.34
C TYR A 8 3.97 -13.85 -13.41
N ILE A 9 2.98 -14.59 -13.92
CA ILE A 9 2.34 -15.68 -13.19
C ILE A 9 3.37 -16.76 -12.83
N ASN A 10 4.23 -17.13 -13.76
CA ASN A 10 5.27 -18.14 -13.51
C ASN A 10 6.36 -17.66 -12.52
N GLU A 11 6.49 -16.36 -12.31
CA GLU A 11 7.43 -15.77 -11.35
C GLU A 11 6.85 -15.64 -9.93
N GLU A 12 5.55 -15.86 -9.72
CA GLU A 12 4.87 -15.60 -8.43
C GLU A 12 5.51 -16.34 -7.25
N SER A 13 5.86 -17.61 -7.41
CA SER A 13 6.46 -18.40 -6.33
C SER A 13 7.82 -17.84 -5.88
N ASP A 14 8.64 -17.39 -6.82
CA ASP A 14 9.96 -16.82 -6.52
C ASP A 14 9.83 -15.43 -5.89
N VAL A 15 8.86 -14.63 -6.35
CA VAL A 15 8.54 -13.33 -5.78
C VAL A 15 8.06 -13.47 -4.34
N LEU A 16 7.12 -14.39 -4.06
CA LEU A 16 6.64 -14.65 -2.70
C LEU A 16 7.78 -15.12 -1.78
N ALA A 17 8.64 -16.03 -2.25
CA ALA A 17 9.81 -16.46 -1.50
C ALA A 17 10.77 -15.30 -1.19
N ASN A 18 10.94 -14.35 -2.13
CA ASN A 18 11.74 -13.15 -1.94
C ASN A 18 11.12 -12.20 -0.91
N ILE A 19 9.79 -11.97 -0.97
CA ILE A 19 9.05 -11.16 -0.01
C ILE A 19 9.24 -11.73 1.40
N ILE A 20 9.03 -13.04 1.58
CA ILE A 20 9.19 -13.72 2.88
C ILE A 20 10.61 -13.52 3.45
N ARG A 21 11.64 -13.57 2.61
CA ARG A 21 13.03 -13.35 3.04
C ARG A 21 13.34 -11.90 3.39
N ARG A 22 12.77 -10.94 2.70
CA ARG A 22 13.18 -9.53 2.76
C ARG A 22 12.18 -8.60 3.47
N HIS A 23 10.97 -9.06 3.81
CA HIS A 23 9.93 -8.22 4.39
C HIS A 23 10.38 -7.40 5.61
N ARG A 24 11.25 -7.95 6.46
CA ARG A 24 11.73 -7.23 7.65
C ARG A 24 12.48 -5.95 7.30
N GLN A 25 13.30 -6.00 6.27
CA GLN A 25 14.03 -4.83 5.77
C GLN A 25 13.07 -3.80 5.15
N SER A 26 12.11 -4.26 4.33
CA SER A 26 11.11 -3.40 3.70
C SER A 26 10.18 -2.72 4.72
N LEU A 27 9.92 -3.38 5.86
CA LEU A 27 9.01 -2.88 6.89
C LEU A 27 9.73 -2.21 8.09
N GLU A 28 11.02 -1.92 7.98
CA GLU A 28 11.79 -1.31 9.09
C GLU A 28 11.19 0.03 9.55
N GLU A 29 10.81 0.89 8.62
CA GLU A 29 10.18 2.19 8.93
C GLU A 29 8.81 2.01 9.60
N VAL A 30 8.03 1.03 9.15
CA VAL A 30 6.74 0.68 9.78
C VAL A 30 6.97 0.21 11.22
N SER A 31 7.95 -0.68 11.43
CA SER A 31 8.29 -1.20 12.75
C SER A 31 8.76 -0.09 13.68
N ARG A 32 9.58 0.84 13.19
CA ARG A 32 10.04 2.00 13.96
C ARG A 32 8.87 2.91 14.33
N PHE A 33 7.97 3.21 13.40
CA PHE A 33 6.78 4.01 13.66
C PHE A 33 5.85 3.33 14.67
N ALA A 34 5.60 2.02 14.52
CA ALA A 34 4.75 1.24 15.40
C ALA A 34 5.33 1.12 16.83
N SER A 35 6.65 1.14 16.99
CA SER A 35 7.27 1.08 18.32
C SER A 35 7.08 2.36 19.15
N GLN A 36 6.75 3.47 18.50
CA GLN A 36 6.57 4.78 19.16
C GLN A 36 5.14 5.02 19.66
N LYS A 37 4.19 4.21 19.22
CA LYS A 37 2.77 4.34 19.60
C LYS A 37 2.02 3.03 19.45
N THR A 38 0.92 2.92 20.18
CA THR A 38 0.01 1.78 20.02
C THR A 38 -0.83 1.98 18.76
N LEU A 39 -0.70 1.07 17.79
CA LEU A 39 -1.56 1.05 16.61
C LEU A 39 -2.86 0.33 16.94
N ARG A 40 -3.99 1.03 16.87
CA ARG A 40 -5.34 0.48 17.06
C ARG A 40 -6.19 0.62 15.81
N ARG A 41 -5.93 1.65 15.01
CA ARG A 41 -6.71 1.94 13.81
C ARG A 41 -5.80 2.37 12.67
N ILE A 42 -5.95 1.71 11.51
CA ILE A 42 -5.22 2.02 10.29
C ILE A 42 -6.23 2.42 9.21
N LEU A 43 -6.00 3.55 8.55
CA LEU A 43 -6.71 3.94 7.33
C LEU A 43 -5.91 3.46 6.13
N ILE A 44 -6.56 2.72 5.24
CA ILE A 44 -5.98 2.27 3.96
C ILE A 44 -6.70 2.96 2.81
N LEU A 45 -5.91 3.60 1.93
CA LEU A 45 -6.37 4.24 0.70
C LEU A 45 -5.92 3.39 -0.48
N ALA A 46 -6.84 2.71 -1.14
CA ALA A 46 -6.54 1.80 -2.23
C ALA A 46 -7.68 1.71 -3.24
N THR A 47 -7.37 1.39 -4.51
CA THR A 47 -8.36 1.16 -5.57
C THR A 47 -8.02 -0.10 -6.37
N GLY A 48 -9.01 -0.69 -7.06
CA GLY A 48 -8.85 -1.86 -7.90
C GLY A 48 -8.32 -3.09 -7.15
N SER A 49 -7.33 -3.78 -7.70
CA SER A 49 -6.72 -4.96 -7.09
C SER A 49 -6.09 -4.67 -5.72
N SER A 50 -5.48 -3.51 -5.56
CA SER A 50 -4.91 -3.08 -4.27
C SER A 50 -5.98 -2.95 -3.17
N LEU A 51 -7.20 -2.51 -3.53
CA LEU A 51 -8.35 -2.48 -2.63
C LEU A 51 -8.75 -3.89 -2.19
N ASN A 52 -8.81 -4.83 -3.14
CA ASN A 52 -9.15 -6.23 -2.86
C ASN A 52 -8.10 -6.88 -1.96
N ALA A 53 -6.81 -6.63 -2.20
CA ALA A 53 -5.73 -7.11 -1.34
C ALA A 53 -5.85 -6.56 0.10
N ALA A 54 -6.20 -5.28 0.25
CA ALA A 54 -6.45 -4.69 1.57
C ALA A 54 -7.63 -5.36 2.29
N PHE A 55 -8.72 -5.67 1.59
CA PHE A 55 -9.85 -6.43 2.16
C PHE A 55 -9.44 -7.84 2.59
N CYS A 56 -8.62 -8.54 1.82
CA CYS A 56 -8.10 -9.86 2.21
C CYS A 56 -7.25 -9.79 3.50
N ALA A 57 -6.43 -8.76 3.64
CA ALA A 57 -5.58 -8.58 4.82
C ALA A 57 -6.37 -8.16 6.08
N ARG A 58 -7.57 -7.61 5.95
CA ARG A 58 -8.37 -7.02 7.03
C ARG A 58 -8.51 -7.96 8.23
N TYR A 59 -8.93 -9.20 7.98
CA TYR A 59 -9.18 -10.17 9.06
C TYR A 59 -7.92 -10.50 9.86
N PHE A 60 -6.77 -10.50 9.21
CA PHE A 60 -5.50 -10.72 9.90
C PHE A 60 -5.18 -9.58 10.88
N PHE A 61 -5.39 -8.34 10.48
CA PHE A 61 -5.20 -7.19 11.36
C PHE A 61 -6.21 -7.16 12.52
N GLU A 62 -7.47 -7.51 12.26
CA GLU A 62 -8.50 -7.62 13.29
C GLU A 62 -8.14 -8.68 14.35
N LEU A 63 -7.57 -9.82 13.94
CA LEU A 63 -7.05 -10.83 14.88
C LEU A 63 -5.90 -10.28 15.74
N CYS A 64 -5.13 -9.31 15.24
CA CYS A 64 -4.09 -8.61 16.00
C CYS A 64 -4.65 -7.44 16.85
N GLY A 65 -5.96 -7.24 16.91
CA GLY A 65 -6.59 -6.14 17.64
C GLY A 65 -6.49 -4.78 16.95
N ILE A 66 -6.18 -4.75 15.65
CA ILE A 66 -6.05 -3.54 14.85
C ILE A 66 -7.26 -3.40 13.93
N SER A 67 -8.04 -2.34 14.10
CA SER A 67 -9.15 -2.00 13.21
C SER A 67 -8.63 -1.39 11.91
N ILE A 68 -9.13 -1.85 10.77
CA ILE A 68 -8.79 -1.29 9.46
C ILE A 68 -10.00 -0.63 8.83
N ASP A 69 -9.86 0.65 8.48
CA ASP A 69 -10.78 1.39 7.64
C ASP A 69 -10.21 1.45 6.22
N ILE A 70 -10.93 0.91 5.24
CA ILE A 70 -10.47 0.83 3.84
C ILE A 70 -11.37 1.75 3.01
N LYS A 71 -10.76 2.74 2.36
CA LYS A 71 -11.44 3.76 1.58
C LYS A 71 -10.97 3.74 0.12
N GLU A 72 -11.92 3.92 -0.78
CA GLU A 72 -11.63 4.18 -2.18
C GLU A 72 -11.12 5.62 -2.30
N PRO A 73 -9.92 5.86 -2.91
CA PRO A 73 -9.24 7.15 -2.85
C PRO A 73 -10.01 8.32 -3.47
N TYR A 74 -10.71 8.10 -4.59
CA TYR A 74 -11.49 9.17 -5.22
C TYR A 74 -12.66 9.60 -4.34
N THR A 75 -13.43 8.64 -3.84
CA THR A 75 -14.55 8.90 -2.93
C THR A 75 -14.05 9.61 -1.66
N PHE A 76 -12.94 9.13 -1.10
CA PHE A 76 -12.32 9.75 0.06
C PHE A 76 -11.89 11.20 -0.21
N SER A 77 -11.20 11.45 -1.33
CA SER A 77 -10.69 12.80 -1.63
C SER A 77 -11.81 13.81 -1.88
N GLN A 78 -12.91 13.39 -2.51
CA GLN A 78 -13.98 14.29 -2.93
C GLN A 78 -15.08 14.48 -1.87
N TYR A 79 -15.42 13.43 -1.11
CA TYR A 79 -16.65 13.43 -0.32
C TYR A 79 -16.43 13.13 1.17
N GLU A 80 -15.26 12.64 1.58
CA GLU A 80 -15.03 12.27 2.95
C GLU A 80 -14.01 13.19 3.63
N ASN A 81 -14.15 13.38 4.92
CA ASN A 81 -13.09 13.94 5.74
C ASN A 81 -12.18 12.80 6.23
N SER A 82 -10.87 13.07 6.40
CA SER A 82 -9.99 12.08 6.98
C SER A 82 -10.44 11.76 8.40
N ASP A 83 -10.43 10.48 8.76
CA ASP A 83 -10.66 10.08 10.14
C ASP A 83 -9.47 10.53 11.02
N PRO A 84 -9.65 11.53 11.91
CA PRO A 84 -8.58 12.00 12.77
C PRO A 84 -8.10 10.95 13.76
N GLN A 85 -8.84 9.84 13.93
CA GLN A 85 -8.55 8.79 14.89
C GLN A 85 -7.67 7.67 14.32
N ALA A 86 -7.38 7.64 13.01
CA ALA A 86 -6.47 6.64 12.47
C ALA A 86 -5.03 6.91 12.96
N ASP A 87 -4.42 5.94 13.59
CA ASP A 87 -3.04 6.02 14.11
C ASP A 87 -2.00 6.00 13.01
N MET A 88 -2.33 5.36 11.88
CA MET A 88 -1.48 5.20 10.70
C MET A 88 -2.32 5.31 9.43
N VAL A 89 -1.74 5.88 8.38
CA VAL A 89 -2.37 5.93 7.05
C VAL A 89 -1.46 5.27 6.03
N ILE A 90 -2.03 4.36 5.24
CA ILE A 90 -1.33 3.64 4.17
C ILE A 90 -2.04 3.90 2.85
N ALA A 91 -1.32 4.45 1.87
CA ALA A 91 -1.78 4.59 0.49
C ALA A 91 -1.17 3.47 -0.36
N ILE A 92 -2.00 2.66 -1.02
CA ILE A 92 -1.54 1.50 -1.80
C ILE A 92 -1.77 1.74 -3.28
N SER A 93 -0.72 1.68 -4.06
CA SER A 93 -0.76 1.66 -5.52
C SER A 93 0.43 0.88 -6.07
N GLN A 94 0.19 -0.28 -6.64
CA GLN A 94 1.23 -1.16 -7.16
C GLN A 94 2.15 -0.40 -8.14
N SER A 95 1.61 0.31 -9.12
CA SER A 95 2.40 1.11 -10.05
C SER A 95 2.89 2.44 -9.46
N GLY A 96 2.31 2.90 -8.35
CA GLY A 96 2.57 4.21 -7.76
C GLY A 96 2.14 5.40 -8.63
N LYS A 97 1.32 5.16 -9.66
CA LYS A 97 0.88 6.18 -10.65
C LYS A 97 -0.61 6.53 -10.56
N SER A 98 -1.36 5.94 -9.63
CA SER A 98 -2.79 6.23 -9.44
C SER A 98 -2.99 7.69 -9.01
N ALA A 99 -3.62 8.48 -9.87
CA ALA A 99 -3.87 9.90 -9.61
C ALA A 99 -4.79 10.10 -8.40
N SER A 100 -5.86 9.30 -8.28
CA SER A 100 -6.78 9.36 -7.14
C SER A 100 -6.10 9.00 -5.82
N THR A 101 -5.24 7.98 -5.82
CA THR A 101 -4.47 7.59 -4.61
C THR A 101 -3.49 8.70 -4.20
N LEU A 102 -2.83 9.32 -5.16
CA LEU A 102 -1.93 10.44 -4.91
C LEU A 102 -2.67 11.68 -4.35
N GLU A 103 -3.85 11.98 -4.89
CA GLU A 103 -4.69 13.09 -4.41
C GLU A 103 -5.18 12.83 -2.98
N ALA A 104 -5.71 11.63 -2.71
CA ALA A 104 -6.16 11.24 -1.38
C ALA A 104 -5.03 11.29 -0.35
N MET A 105 -3.82 10.82 -0.71
CA MET A 105 -2.63 10.92 0.13
C MET A 105 -2.30 12.38 0.47
N ARG A 106 -2.28 13.27 -0.53
CA ARG A 106 -2.00 14.70 -0.32
C ARG A 106 -3.03 15.36 0.60
N LYS A 107 -4.29 14.98 0.48
CA LYS A 107 -5.35 15.45 1.38
C LYS A 107 -5.06 15.10 2.84
N VAL A 108 -4.57 13.89 3.11
CA VAL A 108 -4.16 13.47 4.46
C VAL A 108 -2.93 14.24 4.94
N GLN A 109 -1.92 14.38 4.08
CA GLN A 109 -0.70 15.12 4.41
C GLN A 109 -0.96 16.60 4.69
N ALA A 110 -1.91 17.22 3.99
CA ALA A 110 -2.33 18.62 4.25
C ALA A 110 -2.89 18.83 5.67
N GLN A 111 -3.27 17.75 6.36
CA GLN A 111 -3.72 17.77 7.76
C GLN A 111 -2.60 17.48 8.75
N GLY A 112 -1.33 17.50 8.29
CA GLY A 112 -0.16 17.24 9.12
C GLY A 112 0.04 15.76 9.50
N ARG A 113 -0.57 14.83 8.76
CA ARG A 113 -0.51 13.40 9.04
C ARG A 113 0.41 12.69 8.05
N PRO A 114 1.43 11.97 8.54
CA PRO A 114 2.33 11.23 7.67
C PRO A 114 1.62 10.05 7.02
N VAL A 115 1.99 9.74 5.76
CA VAL A 115 1.41 8.65 4.98
C VAL A 115 2.51 7.70 4.50
N PHE A 116 2.29 6.41 4.72
CA PHE A 116 3.06 5.33 4.15
C PHE A 116 2.53 5.02 2.75
N ALA A 117 3.41 4.98 1.75
CA ALA A 117 3.04 4.57 0.40
C ALA A 117 3.55 3.14 0.13
N LEU A 118 2.65 2.21 -0.13
CA LEU A 118 2.97 0.84 -0.49
C LEU A 118 2.92 0.70 -2.02
N THR A 119 4.07 0.49 -2.66
CA THR A 119 4.21 0.48 -4.12
C THR A 119 5.33 -0.46 -4.58
N ALA A 120 5.25 -0.94 -5.84
CA ALA A 120 6.34 -1.72 -6.46
C ALA A 120 7.49 -0.84 -6.97
N ASP A 121 7.32 0.48 -6.98
CA ASP A 121 8.33 1.44 -7.38
C ASP A 121 8.37 2.62 -6.39
N PRO A 122 9.27 2.60 -5.39
CA PRO A 122 9.46 3.72 -4.47
C PRO A 122 9.87 5.04 -5.16
N GLN A 123 10.36 4.99 -6.40
CA GLN A 123 10.68 6.17 -7.20
C GLN A 123 9.48 6.69 -8.03
N SER A 124 8.34 6.02 -7.96
CA SER A 124 7.09 6.47 -8.58
C SER A 124 6.60 7.80 -8.00
N PRO A 125 5.62 8.47 -8.66
CA PRO A 125 5.00 9.68 -8.13
C PRO A 125 4.45 9.52 -6.70
N LEU A 126 3.81 8.38 -6.39
CA LEU A 126 3.28 8.11 -5.06
C LEU A 126 4.41 7.92 -4.03
N GLY A 127 5.43 7.11 -4.37
CA GLY A 127 6.57 6.86 -3.48
C GLY A 127 7.30 8.15 -3.13
N LYS A 128 7.64 8.97 -4.14
CA LYS A 128 8.33 10.25 -3.93
C LYS A 128 7.55 11.28 -3.15
N ALA A 129 6.23 11.26 -3.25
CA ALA A 129 5.38 12.23 -2.55
C ALA A 129 4.99 11.78 -1.15
N SER A 130 5.22 10.51 -0.78
CA SER A 130 4.92 9.97 0.55
C SER A 130 5.99 10.33 1.57
N ASP A 131 5.62 10.28 2.86
CA ASP A 131 6.56 10.46 3.96
C ASP A 131 7.41 9.21 4.17
N TYR A 132 6.82 8.02 3.92
CA TYR A 132 7.47 6.71 4.09
C TYR A 132 7.17 5.81 2.88
N PRO A 133 8.03 5.81 1.84
CA PRO A 133 7.88 4.90 0.71
C PRO A 133 8.27 3.48 1.11
N LEU A 134 7.35 2.53 0.88
CA LEU A 134 7.54 1.11 1.16
C LEU A 134 7.51 0.32 -0.15
N ASP A 135 8.54 -0.48 -0.38
CA ASP A 135 8.61 -1.39 -1.51
C ASP A 135 7.87 -2.70 -1.20
N ILE A 136 6.87 -3.06 -2.02
CA ILE A 136 6.17 -4.34 -1.91
C ILE A 136 7.00 -5.53 -2.38
N LEU A 137 8.21 -5.27 -2.91
CA LEU A 137 9.19 -6.29 -3.36
C LEU A 137 8.72 -7.19 -4.52
N THR A 138 7.66 -6.82 -5.21
CA THR A 138 7.14 -7.57 -6.38
C THR A 138 7.83 -7.18 -7.69
N GLY A 139 8.50 -6.02 -7.70
CA GLY A 139 9.02 -5.42 -8.91
C GLY A 139 7.93 -4.84 -9.82
N ILE A 140 8.38 -4.13 -10.87
CA ILE A 140 7.47 -3.46 -11.82
C ILE A 140 6.96 -4.47 -12.84
N GLU A 141 5.64 -4.45 -13.10
CA GLU A 141 5.01 -5.19 -14.18
C GLU A 141 4.70 -4.26 -15.36
N SER A 142 5.03 -4.71 -16.57
CA SER A 142 4.82 -3.96 -17.82
C SER A 142 3.54 -4.33 -18.57
N VAL A 143 2.72 -5.23 -18.01
CA VAL A 143 1.43 -5.64 -18.57
C VAL A 143 0.27 -4.85 -17.92
N GLY A 144 -0.87 -4.79 -18.63
CA GLY A 144 -2.01 -3.96 -18.20
C GLY A 144 -2.74 -4.46 -16.95
N PHE A 145 -2.54 -5.72 -16.57
CA PHE A 145 -3.16 -6.32 -15.38
C PHE A 145 -2.10 -6.80 -14.41
N VAL A 146 -2.29 -6.47 -13.13
CA VAL A 146 -1.40 -6.91 -12.06
C VAL A 146 -1.58 -8.41 -11.84
N THR A 147 -0.49 -9.14 -11.76
CA THR A 147 -0.45 -10.58 -11.48
C THR A 147 0.33 -10.86 -10.21
N ARG A 148 1.65 -11.03 -10.29
CA ARG A 148 2.52 -11.29 -9.12
C ARG A 148 2.47 -10.17 -8.06
N GLY A 149 2.06 -8.96 -8.44
CA GLY A 149 1.90 -7.84 -7.50
C GLY A 149 0.60 -7.89 -6.70
N PHE A 150 -0.29 -8.85 -6.99
CA PHE A 150 -1.53 -9.09 -6.26
C PHE A 150 -1.46 -10.32 -5.35
N SER A 151 -0.61 -11.29 -5.67
CA SER A 151 -0.40 -12.53 -4.89
C SER A 151 0.29 -12.28 -3.53
#